data_1cf3e9c952aaec78cb8ee9bdf366d0de
#
_entry.id   1cf3e9c952aaec78cb8ee9bdf366d0de
#
_cell.length_a   1.000
_cell.length_b   1.000
_cell.length_c   1.000
_cell.angle_alpha   90.00
_cell.angle_beta   90.00
_cell.angle_gamma   90.00
#
_symmetry.space_group_name_H-M   'P 1'
#
loop_
_entity.id
_entity.type
_entity.pdbx_description
1 polymer ?
#
loop_
_entity_poly.entity_id
_entity_poly.type
_entity_poly.pdbx_seq_one_letter_code
_entity_poly.pdbx_strand_id
1 'polypeptide(L)'
;DKDIANYAFGATGWPRVVAITVFLVATFQLVMQVHSLRKGLPVEASENKNESISLAQWMHRAAIFLWPFVFLFITPTVGAYISIPIFIVGFLLLLGVRNPLPIALVLVVVYGLTLLVFTRLFYVALPLGAEVFFYDLNVAIVELVRVGR
;
A
#
# COMPACT_ATOMS: atom_id res chain seq x y z
N ASP A 1 5.92 -6.42 -33.38
CA ASP A 1 4.71 -5.89 -32.70
C ASP A 1 3.48 -6.80 -32.74
N LYS A 2 3.55 -7.97 -33.36
CA LYS A 2 2.43 -8.93 -33.38
C LYS A 2 2.36 -9.83 -32.15
N ASP A 3 3.42 -9.93 -31.36
CA ASP A 3 3.50 -10.81 -30.20
C ASP A 3 2.83 -10.24 -28.94
N ILE A 4 2.62 -8.92 -28.91
CA ILE A 4 1.94 -8.26 -27.77
C ILE A 4 0.42 -8.49 -27.79
N ALA A 5 -0.15 -8.78 -28.95
CA ALA A 5 -1.59 -9.02 -29.11
C ALA A 5 -2.06 -10.40 -28.58
N ASN A 6 -1.15 -11.33 -28.31
CA ASN A 6 -1.48 -12.70 -27.89
C ASN A 6 -1.52 -12.91 -26.37
N TYR A 7 -1.17 -11.88 -25.57
CA TYR A 7 -1.40 -11.99 -24.15
C TYR A 7 -2.88 -11.75 -23.86
N ALA A 8 -3.59 -12.77 -23.44
CA ALA A 8 -5.01 -12.71 -23.04
C ALA A 8 -5.27 -11.63 -21.95
N PHE A 9 -4.21 -11.21 -21.26
CA PHE A 9 -4.17 -10.09 -20.32
C PHE A 9 -3.10 -9.09 -20.76
N GLY A 10 -3.32 -8.38 -21.83
CA GLY A 10 -2.43 -7.29 -22.27
C GLY A 10 -2.20 -6.25 -21.15
N ALA A 11 -1.26 -5.33 -21.34
CA ALA A 11 -0.87 -4.31 -20.35
C ALA A 11 -2.06 -3.53 -19.74
N THR A 12 -3.19 -3.47 -20.43
CA THR A 12 -4.44 -2.86 -19.96
C THR A 12 -5.39 -3.85 -19.26
N GLY A 13 -5.16 -5.15 -19.36
CA GLY A 13 -6.03 -6.18 -18.77
C GLY A 13 -5.88 -6.25 -17.26
N TRP A 14 -4.66 -6.23 -16.77
CA TRP A 14 -4.39 -6.29 -15.33
C TRP A 14 -5.04 -5.15 -14.52
N PRO A 15 -4.90 -3.86 -14.89
CA PRO A 15 -5.59 -2.79 -14.18
C PRO A 15 -7.11 -2.91 -14.19
N ARG A 16 -7.69 -3.44 -15.29
CA ARG A 16 -9.14 -3.68 -15.38
C ARG A 16 -9.59 -4.78 -14.41
N VAL A 17 -8.86 -5.88 -14.34
CA VAL A 17 -9.18 -6.98 -13.41
C VAL A 17 -9.13 -6.49 -11.96
N VAL A 18 -8.09 -5.75 -11.59
CA VAL A 18 -7.97 -5.15 -10.25
C VAL A 18 -9.13 -4.20 -9.96
N ALA A 19 -9.44 -3.29 -10.89
CA ALA A 19 -10.54 -2.33 -10.74
C ALA A 19 -11.89 -3.03 -10.58
N ILE A 20 -12.16 -4.07 -11.40
CA ILE A 20 -13.40 -4.86 -11.32
C ILE A 20 -13.46 -5.59 -9.97
N THR A 21 -12.36 -6.19 -9.53
CA THR A 21 -12.32 -6.92 -8.24
C THR A 21 -12.59 -5.97 -7.07
N VAL A 22 -11.94 -4.80 -7.05
CA VAL A 22 -12.17 -3.79 -6.01
C VAL A 22 -13.62 -3.30 -6.03
N PHE A 23 -14.17 -3.06 -7.22
CA PHE A 23 -15.57 -2.64 -7.37
C PHE A 23 -16.55 -3.69 -6.86
N LEU A 24 -16.33 -4.97 -7.19
CA LEU A 24 -17.18 -6.09 -6.72
C LEU A 24 -17.11 -6.23 -5.19
N VAL A 25 -15.91 -6.17 -4.61
CA VAL A 25 -15.73 -6.25 -3.15
C VAL A 25 -16.41 -5.06 -2.44
N ALA A 26 -16.22 -3.84 -2.96
CA ALA A 26 -16.86 -2.66 -2.41
C ALA A 26 -18.38 -2.73 -2.49
N THR A 27 -18.92 -3.17 -3.64
CA THR A 27 -20.36 -3.36 -3.83
C THR A 27 -20.90 -4.42 -2.89
N PHE A 28 -20.21 -5.56 -2.74
CA PHE A 28 -20.57 -6.61 -1.80
C PHE A 28 -20.62 -6.10 -0.36
N GLN A 29 -19.61 -5.36 0.09
CA GLN A 29 -19.60 -4.75 1.43
C GLN A 29 -20.75 -3.77 1.62
N LEU A 30 -21.06 -2.95 0.62
CA LEU A 30 -22.16 -2.00 0.66
C LEU A 30 -23.51 -2.72 0.79
N VAL A 31 -23.74 -3.77 0.01
CA VAL A 31 -24.95 -4.61 0.09
C VAL A 31 -25.08 -5.25 1.46
N MET A 32 -23.99 -5.80 2.02
CA MET A 32 -23.98 -6.40 3.35
C MET A 32 -24.30 -5.36 4.44
N GLN A 33 -23.75 -4.15 4.36
CA GLN A 33 -24.06 -3.08 5.31
C GLN A 33 -25.52 -2.64 5.22
N VAL A 34 -26.04 -2.41 4.02
CA VAL A 34 -27.45 -2.05 3.82
C VAL A 34 -28.37 -3.15 4.32
N HIS A 35 -28.00 -4.40 4.10
CA HIS A 35 -28.80 -5.55 4.56
C HIS A 35 -28.79 -5.67 6.10
N SER A 36 -27.65 -5.45 6.75
CA SER A 36 -27.55 -5.44 8.21
C SER A 36 -28.34 -4.28 8.84
N LEU A 37 -28.31 -3.10 8.22
CA LEU A 37 -29.14 -1.97 8.63
C LEU A 37 -30.65 -2.28 8.55
N ARG A 38 -31.10 -2.97 7.49
CA ARG A 38 -32.50 -3.36 7.33
C ARG A 38 -32.94 -4.41 8.34
N LYS A 39 -32.04 -5.27 8.81
CA LYS A 39 -32.33 -6.31 9.81
C LYS A 39 -32.27 -5.81 11.25
N GLY A 40 -31.93 -4.53 11.49
CA GLY A 40 -31.74 -3.98 12.83
C GLY A 40 -30.63 -4.68 13.62
N LEU A 41 -29.77 -5.45 12.95
CA LEU A 41 -28.58 -6.00 13.56
C LEU A 41 -27.64 -4.83 13.85
N PRO A 42 -26.99 -4.79 15.03
CA PRO A 42 -25.95 -3.80 15.26
C PRO A 42 -24.91 -4.03 14.17
N VAL A 43 -24.88 -3.12 13.19
CA VAL A 43 -23.68 -2.98 12.38
C VAL A 43 -22.61 -2.76 13.43
N GLU A 44 -21.51 -3.51 13.36
CA GLU A 44 -20.24 -3.09 13.98
C GLU A 44 -19.78 -1.80 13.29
N ALA A 45 -20.67 -0.83 13.25
CA ALA A 45 -20.31 0.56 13.15
C ALA A 45 -19.49 0.77 14.42
N SER A 46 -18.17 0.85 14.26
CA SER A 46 -17.28 1.46 15.21
C SER A 46 -18.12 2.42 16.06
N GLU A 47 -18.26 2.11 17.35
CA GLU A 47 -19.07 2.86 18.31
C GLU A 47 -18.84 4.35 18.12
N ASN A 48 -19.61 4.96 17.25
CA ASN A 48 -19.79 6.38 17.21
C ASN A 48 -20.74 6.71 18.37
N LYS A 49 -20.22 6.54 19.59
CA LYS A 49 -20.64 7.44 20.66
C LYS A 49 -20.56 8.83 20.07
N ASN A 50 -21.65 9.59 20.21
CA ASN A 50 -21.73 11.04 19.98
C ASN A 50 -20.79 11.80 20.94
N GLU A 51 -19.54 11.37 21.04
CA GLU A 51 -18.46 12.12 21.61
C GLU A 51 -18.05 13.10 20.52
N SER A 52 -18.20 14.36 20.82
CA SER A 52 -17.64 15.46 20.02
C SER A 52 -16.21 15.06 19.67
N ILE A 53 -15.99 14.71 18.39
CA ILE A 53 -14.68 14.24 17.90
C ILE A 53 -13.69 15.35 18.27
N SER A 54 -12.79 15.04 19.18
CA SER A 54 -11.73 15.96 19.58
C SER A 54 -10.95 16.36 18.32
N LEU A 55 -10.56 17.63 18.23
CA LEU A 55 -9.74 18.14 17.15
C LEU A 55 -8.52 17.24 16.91
N ALA A 56 -7.93 16.72 18.00
CA ALA A 56 -6.81 15.78 17.94
C ALA A 56 -7.16 14.44 17.23
N GLN A 57 -8.35 13.91 17.47
CA GLN A 57 -8.81 12.68 16.82
C GLN A 57 -9.08 12.93 15.33
N TRP A 58 -9.63 14.10 15.01
CA TRP A 58 -9.85 14.47 13.60
C TRP A 58 -8.53 14.65 12.87
N MET A 59 -7.54 15.32 13.45
CA MET A 59 -6.20 15.49 12.89
C MET A 59 -5.51 14.13 12.70
N HIS A 60 -5.64 13.22 13.66
CA HIS A 60 -5.07 11.88 13.57
C HIS A 60 -5.68 11.08 12.41
N ARG A 61 -7.01 11.10 12.26
CA ARG A 61 -7.69 10.45 11.13
C ARG A 61 -7.28 11.07 9.79
N ALA A 62 -7.20 12.40 9.74
CA ALA A 62 -6.72 13.10 8.55
C ALA A 62 -5.26 12.73 8.21
N ALA A 63 -4.39 12.60 9.22
CA ALA A 63 -3.00 12.17 9.01
C ALA A 63 -2.91 10.76 8.42
N ILE A 64 -3.70 9.80 8.92
CA ILE A 64 -3.76 8.45 8.36
C ILE A 64 -4.18 8.48 6.88
N PHE A 65 -5.19 9.30 6.57
CA PHE A 65 -5.68 9.44 5.19
C PHE A 65 -4.68 10.16 4.28
N LEU A 66 -3.97 11.14 4.80
CA LEU A 66 -3.01 11.94 4.04
C LEU A 66 -1.68 11.21 3.81
N TRP A 67 -1.31 10.26 4.66
CA TRP A 67 -0.02 9.56 4.63
C TRP A 67 0.29 8.88 3.27
N PRO A 68 -0.65 8.19 2.59
CA PRO A 68 -0.40 7.65 1.25
C PRO A 68 -0.08 8.72 0.21
N PHE A 69 -0.64 9.92 0.31
CA PHE A 69 -0.32 11.01 -0.61
C PHE A 69 1.09 11.54 -0.39
N VAL A 70 1.52 11.64 0.88
CA VAL A 70 2.91 12.00 1.22
C VAL A 70 3.87 10.98 0.60
N PHE A 71 3.56 9.69 0.69
CA PHE A 71 4.35 8.64 0.04
C PHE A 71 4.45 8.83 -1.47
N LEU A 72 3.33 9.11 -2.16
CA LEU A 72 3.32 9.34 -3.61
C LEU A 72 4.18 10.54 -4.01
N PHE A 73 4.18 11.61 -3.22
CA PHE A 73 5.00 12.79 -3.48
C PHE A 73 6.50 12.56 -3.25
N ILE A 74 6.85 11.75 -2.26
CA ILE A 74 8.25 11.50 -1.89
C ILE A 74 8.91 10.46 -2.80
N THR A 75 8.14 9.47 -3.27
CA THR A 75 8.67 8.34 -4.05
C THR A 75 9.47 8.74 -5.29
N PRO A 76 9.08 9.74 -6.12
CA PRO A 76 9.87 10.13 -7.27
C PRO A 76 11.26 10.68 -6.92
N THR A 77 11.38 11.32 -5.76
CA THR A 77 12.63 11.97 -5.31
C THR A 77 13.55 10.98 -4.59
N VAL A 78 12.98 10.24 -3.63
CA VAL A 78 13.72 9.33 -2.73
C VAL A 78 13.90 7.94 -3.33
N GLY A 79 13.02 7.55 -4.24
CA GLY A 79 12.99 6.21 -4.81
C GLY A 79 12.11 5.24 -4.01
N ALA A 80 11.61 4.21 -4.70
CA ALA A 80 10.64 3.30 -4.11
C ALA A 80 11.27 2.37 -3.04
N TYR A 81 12.50 1.93 -3.24
CA TYR A 81 13.14 0.99 -2.30
C TYR A 81 13.31 1.55 -0.89
N ILE A 82 13.50 2.86 -0.76
CA ILE A 82 13.62 3.55 0.54
C ILE A 82 12.25 4.05 1.01
N SER A 83 11.42 4.57 0.11
CA SER A 83 10.11 5.13 0.47
C SER A 83 9.14 4.08 1.00
N ILE A 84 9.17 2.84 0.48
CA ILE A 84 8.26 1.77 0.91
C ILE A 84 8.45 1.40 2.39
N PRO A 85 9.68 1.10 2.89
CA PRO A 85 9.85 0.81 4.30
C PRO A 85 9.50 1.99 5.21
N ILE A 86 9.84 3.21 4.82
CA ILE A 86 9.45 4.42 5.57
C ILE A 86 7.93 4.54 5.62
N PHE A 87 7.24 4.30 4.50
CA PHE A 87 5.79 4.32 4.44
C PHE A 87 5.16 3.29 5.38
N ILE A 88 5.63 2.03 5.35
CA ILE A 88 5.10 0.95 6.19
C ILE A 88 5.26 1.28 7.66
N VAL A 89 6.46 1.68 8.08
CA VAL A 89 6.73 2.03 9.48
C VAL A 89 5.89 3.22 9.93
N GLY A 90 5.88 4.30 9.17
CA GLY A 90 5.10 5.50 9.49
C GLY A 90 3.60 5.22 9.55
N PHE A 91 3.08 4.42 8.63
CA PHE A 91 1.67 4.04 8.61
C PHE A 91 1.27 3.19 9.82
N LEU A 92 2.10 2.22 10.22
CA LEU A 92 1.86 1.42 11.42
C LEU A 92 1.91 2.26 12.70
N LEU A 93 2.84 3.21 12.79
CA LEU A 93 2.89 4.15 13.91
C LEU A 93 1.65 5.05 13.97
N LEU A 94 1.17 5.52 12.82
CA LEU A 94 -0.09 6.27 12.72
C LEU A 94 -1.29 5.42 13.11
N LEU A 95 -1.29 4.12 12.83
CA LEU A 95 -2.34 3.19 13.30
C LEU A 95 -2.23 2.87 14.80
N GLY A 96 -1.24 3.43 15.51
CA GLY A 96 -1.06 3.24 16.96
C GLY A 96 -0.27 1.99 17.34
N VAL A 97 0.29 1.27 16.36
CA VAL A 97 1.16 0.12 16.63
C VAL A 97 2.50 0.63 17.10
N ARG A 98 2.80 0.50 18.40
CA ARG A 98 4.06 0.96 19.02
C ARG A 98 5.02 -0.17 19.35
N ASN A 99 4.57 -1.39 19.24
CA ASN A 99 5.41 -2.55 19.55
C ASN A 99 6.37 -2.81 18.39
N PRO A 100 7.70 -2.87 18.59
CA PRO A 100 8.67 -3.00 17.49
C PRO A 100 8.58 -4.37 16.80
N LEU A 101 8.18 -5.42 17.51
CA LEU A 101 8.13 -6.78 16.95
C LEU A 101 7.12 -6.91 15.79
N PRO A 102 5.82 -6.54 15.92
CA PRO A 102 4.88 -6.58 14.81
C PRO A 102 5.28 -5.61 13.68
N ILE A 103 5.86 -4.45 14.01
CA ILE A 103 6.34 -3.51 12.98
C ILE A 103 7.44 -4.18 12.14
N ALA A 104 8.43 -4.79 12.78
CA ALA A 104 9.51 -5.50 12.10
C ALA A 104 8.98 -6.67 11.26
N LEU A 105 8.04 -7.44 11.81
CA LEU A 105 7.46 -8.58 11.10
C LEU A 105 6.69 -8.12 9.85
N VAL A 106 5.81 -7.13 9.97
CA VAL A 106 5.08 -6.58 8.83
C VAL A 106 6.03 -5.98 7.80
N LEU A 107 7.05 -5.25 8.27
CA LEU A 107 8.07 -4.68 7.39
C LEU A 107 8.78 -5.77 6.58
N VAL A 108 9.30 -6.81 7.24
CA VAL A 108 10.02 -7.90 6.57
C VAL A 108 9.11 -8.64 5.58
N VAL A 109 7.89 -8.96 5.99
CA VAL A 109 6.95 -9.70 5.13
C VAL A 109 6.50 -8.85 3.94
N VAL A 110 6.00 -7.64 4.18
CA VAL A 110 5.43 -6.81 3.10
C VAL A 110 6.52 -6.28 2.19
N TYR A 111 7.62 -5.77 2.75
CA TYR A 111 8.73 -5.25 1.96
C TYR A 111 9.46 -6.38 1.21
N GLY A 112 9.73 -7.48 1.89
CA GLY A 112 10.35 -8.66 1.27
C GLY A 112 9.49 -9.23 0.13
N LEU A 113 8.16 -9.33 0.33
CA LEU A 113 7.24 -9.76 -0.71
C LEU A 113 7.22 -8.78 -1.90
N THR A 114 7.22 -7.48 -1.61
CA THR A 114 7.27 -6.44 -2.65
C THR A 114 8.54 -6.57 -3.48
N LEU A 115 9.71 -6.68 -2.84
CA LEU A 115 10.98 -6.88 -3.54
C LEU A 115 10.96 -8.17 -4.37
N LEU A 116 10.50 -9.28 -3.80
CA LEU A 116 10.42 -10.56 -4.49
C LEU A 116 9.52 -10.48 -5.73
N VAL A 117 8.34 -9.90 -5.59
CA VAL A 117 7.37 -9.77 -6.68
C VAL A 117 7.90 -8.88 -7.80
N PHE A 118 8.40 -7.69 -7.47
CA PHE A 118 8.84 -6.74 -8.49
C PHE A 118 10.18 -7.12 -9.12
N THR A 119 11.14 -7.63 -8.35
CA THR A 119 12.46 -7.97 -8.88
C THR A 119 12.53 -9.37 -9.48
N ARG A 120 11.77 -10.34 -8.96
CA ARG A 120 11.83 -11.74 -9.40
C ARG A 120 10.70 -12.14 -10.34
N LEU A 121 9.47 -11.69 -10.07
CA LEU A 121 8.31 -12.12 -10.83
C LEU A 121 8.03 -11.22 -12.03
N PHE A 122 8.04 -9.90 -11.84
CA PHE A 122 7.72 -8.96 -12.90
C PHE A 122 8.93 -8.38 -13.65
N TYR A 123 10.13 -8.55 -13.13
CA TYR A 123 11.35 -7.93 -13.67
C TYR A 123 11.20 -6.41 -13.91
N VAL A 124 10.33 -5.76 -13.16
CA VAL A 124 10.08 -4.33 -13.27
C VAL A 124 11.01 -3.60 -12.32
N ALA A 125 11.84 -2.71 -12.86
CA ALA A 125 12.64 -1.82 -12.06
C ALA A 125 11.72 -0.80 -11.37
N LEU A 126 11.73 -0.80 -10.03
CA LEU A 126 11.09 0.25 -9.26
C LEU A 126 11.87 1.56 -9.43
N PRO A 127 11.22 2.74 -9.32
CA PRO A 127 11.90 4.02 -9.44
C PRO A 127 13.02 4.17 -8.40
N LEU A 128 14.21 4.49 -8.86
CA LEU A 128 15.42 4.62 -8.03
C LEU A 128 15.54 5.99 -7.33
N GLY A 129 14.69 6.94 -7.69
CA GLY A 129 14.73 8.30 -7.18
C GLY A 129 15.57 9.24 -8.05
N ALA A 130 15.31 10.54 -7.93
CA ALA A 130 15.99 11.58 -8.72
C ALA A 130 17.23 12.15 -8.04
N GLU A 131 17.32 12.09 -6.71
CA GLU A 131 18.45 12.59 -5.93
C GLU A 131 19.61 11.60 -5.92
N VAL A 132 20.82 12.08 -6.21
CA VAL A 132 22.03 11.25 -6.37
C VAL A 132 22.28 10.37 -5.14
N PHE A 133 22.17 10.91 -3.94
CA PHE A 133 22.39 10.17 -2.70
C PHE A 133 21.41 9.00 -2.53
N PHE A 134 20.14 9.24 -2.80
CA PHE A 134 19.11 8.18 -2.70
C PHE A 134 19.20 7.18 -3.86
N TYR A 135 19.62 7.64 -5.03
CA TYR A 135 19.87 6.77 -6.17
C TYR A 135 20.91 5.70 -5.84
N ASP A 136 22.07 6.10 -5.33
CA ASP A 136 23.16 5.17 -4.96
C ASP A 136 22.71 4.16 -3.90
N LEU A 137 21.96 4.61 -2.90
CA LEU A 137 21.35 3.73 -1.88
C LEU A 137 20.37 2.72 -2.48
N ASN A 138 19.49 3.17 -3.35
CA ASN A 138 18.52 2.30 -4.02
C ASN A 138 19.23 1.28 -4.92
N VAL A 139 20.29 1.68 -5.64
CA VAL A 139 21.12 0.77 -6.45
C VAL A 139 21.78 -0.29 -5.57
N ALA A 140 22.36 0.10 -4.43
CA ALA A 140 22.96 -0.86 -3.50
C ALA A 140 21.95 -1.89 -2.98
N ILE A 141 20.69 -1.49 -2.69
CA ILE A 141 19.64 -2.41 -2.31
C ILE A 141 19.30 -3.38 -3.46
N VAL A 142 19.18 -2.88 -4.69
CA VAL A 142 18.92 -3.70 -5.88
C VAL A 142 20.03 -4.73 -6.10
N GLU A 143 21.30 -4.30 -5.98
CA GLU A 143 22.44 -5.19 -6.13
C GLU A 143 22.44 -6.29 -5.07
N LEU A 144 22.17 -5.94 -3.81
CA LEU A 144 22.08 -6.91 -2.70
C LEU A 144 20.99 -7.95 -2.93
N VAL A 145 19.85 -7.56 -3.51
CA VAL A 145 18.76 -8.47 -3.86
C VAL A 145 19.08 -9.31 -5.11
N ARG A 146 19.94 -8.79 -6.01
CA ARG A 146 20.39 -9.47 -7.24
C ARG A 146 21.53 -10.46 -7.03
N VAL A 147 22.36 -10.29 -6.02
CA VAL A 147 23.56 -11.13 -5.71
C VAL A 147 23.22 -12.60 -5.44
N GLY A 148 21.98 -13.01 -5.47
CA GLY A 148 21.58 -14.42 -5.40
C GLY A 148 21.46 -15.14 -6.76
N ARG A 149 22.20 -14.67 -7.80
CA ARG A 149 22.26 -15.36 -9.10
C ARG A 149 23.65 -15.90 -9.39
#